data_9020fc644bea10b7c6dfc7aecec377f5
#
_entry.id   9020fc644bea10b7c6dfc7aecec377f5
#
_cell.length_a   1.000
_cell.length_b   1.000
_cell.length_c   1.000
_cell.angle_alpha   90.00
_cell.angle_beta   90.00
_cell.angle_gamma   90.00
#
_symmetry.space_group_name_H-M   'P 1'
#
loop_
_entity.id
_entity.type
_entity.pdbx_description
1 polymer ?
#
loop_
_entity_poly.entity_id
_entity_poly.type
_entity_poly.pdbx_seq_one_letter_code
_entity_poly.pdbx_strand_id
1 'polypeptide(L)'
;VIPLPFDITDPQFTDSYTNLLKEKNATVKLLINNAGFGKLGNFDELSLSDNTGMVRLNCEALTAVTSATLPFMNENSEIINTSSIASFAPNTRMAVYSSTKAYVTSFSRALKAELKPRKINVLAVCPGPMSTEFMAVANIDKGSSKTFDTLPRVNPRTMALKSLKASHSGRAVYTNRLFFKFYRLLAKILPHSLVMKFCGT
;
A
#
# COMPACT_ATOMS: atom_id res chain seq x y z
N VAL A 1 16.69 -10.41 -14.30
CA VAL A 1 16.21 -10.17 -12.93
C VAL A 1 17.32 -10.50 -11.96
N ILE A 2 17.65 -9.58 -11.05
CA ILE A 2 18.63 -9.78 -9.99
C ILE A 2 17.84 -9.87 -8.68
N PRO A 3 17.77 -11.04 -8.04
CA PRO A 3 17.15 -11.16 -6.73
C PRO A 3 18.06 -10.53 -5.67
N LEU A 4 17.46 -9.74 -4.76
CA LEU A 4 18.14 -9.09 -3.65
C LEU A 4 17.41 -9.46 -2.35
N PRO A 5 17.84 -10.49 -1.64
CA PRO A 5 17.16 -10.98 -0.43
C PRO A 5 17.48 -10.09 0.78
N PHE A 6 16.96 -8.86 0.77
CA PHE A 6 17.07 -7.93 1.89
C PHE A 6 15.81 -7.95 2.76
N ASP A 7 15.99 -7.83 4.06
CA ASP A 7 14.91 -7.38 4.95
C ASP A 7 14.86 -5.84 4.90
N ILE A 8 13.83 -5.31 4.26
CA ILE A 8 13.67 -3.86 4.11
C ILE A 8 13.33 -3.14 5.42
N THR A 9 13.10 -3.89 6.52
CA THR A 9 12.88 -3.36 7.87
C THR A 9 14.18 -3.31 8.70
N ASP A 10 15.28 -3.83 8.17
CA ASP A 10 16.61 -3.74 8.80
C ASP A 10 17.10 -2.29 8.73
N PRO A 11 17.56 -1.69 9.86
CA PRO A 11 18.13 -0.35 9.87
C PRO A 11 19.30 -0.16 8.89
N GLN A 12 20.08 -1.21 8.59
CA GLN A 12 21.20 -1.16 7.66
C GLN A 12 20.79 -1.32 6.18
N PHE A 13 19.53 -1.62 5.93
CA PHE A 13 19.03 -1.86 4.57
C PHE A 13 19.29 -0.65 3.64
N THR A 14 18.96 0.56 4.08
CA THR A 14 19.03 1.77 3.25
C THR A 14 20.45 2.05 2.76
N ASP A 15 21.46 1.84 3.59
CA ASP A 15 22.87 2.03 3.22
C ASP A 15 23.31 0.97 2.21
N SER A 16 23.02 -0.30 2.48
CA SER A 16 23.33 -1.41 1.59
C SER A 16 22.66 -1.24 0.22
N TYR A 17 21.38 -0.88 0.21
CA TYR A 17 20.62 -0.65 -1.00
C TYR A 17 21.12 0.56 -1.80
N THR A 18 21.39 1.67 -1.12
CA THR A 18 21.91 2.89 -1.77
C THR A 18 23.30 2.66 -2.37
N ASN A 19 24.18 1.94 -1.66
CA ASN A 19 25.50 1.59 -2.17
C ASN A 19 25.40 0.70 -3.41
N LEU A 20 24.50 -0.28 -3.40
CA LEU A 20 24.24 -1.12 -4.57
C LEU A 20 23.77 -0.29 -5.77
N LEU A 21 22.84 0.65 -5.59
CA LEU A 21 22.37 1.52 -6.67
C LEU A 21 23.50 2.38 -7.25
N LYS A 22 24.38 2.89 -6.40
CA LYS A 22 25.58 3.65 -6.82
C LYS A 22 26.57 2.77 -7.59
N GLU A 23 26.91 1.60 -7.06
CA GLU A 23 27.80 0.63 -7.69
C GLU A 23 27.33 0.23 -9.09
N LYS A 24 26.01 0.01 -9.24
CA LYS A 24 25.41 -0.31 -10.52
C LYS A 24 25.21 0.89 -11.46
N ASN A 25 25.55 2.10 -11.02
CA ASN A 25 25.25 3.34 -11.73
C ASN A 25 23.77 3.37 -12.20
N ALA A 26 22.87 3.01 -11.27
CA ALA A 26 21.48 2.71 -11.59
C ALA A 26 20.68 3.97 -11.93
N THR A 27 19.78 3.86 -12.91
CA THR A 27 18.70 4.79 -13.15
C THR A 27 17.38 4.04 -12.94
N VAL A 28 16.61 4.44 -11.93
CA VAL A 28 15.35 3.78 -11.59
C VAL A 28 14.20 4.44 -12.35
N LYS A 29 13.56 3.70 -13.23
CA LYS A 29 12.39 4.16 -14.00
C LYS A 29 11.07 3.84 -13.32
N LEU A 30 11.02 2.77 -12.53
CA LEU A 30 9.82 2.35 -11.83
C LEU A 30 10.20 1.77 -10.46
N LEU A 31 9.67 2.37 -9.40
CA LEU A 31 9.70 1.82 -8.05
C LEU A 31 8.32 1.26 -7.71
N ILE A 32 8.26 0.01 -7.24
CA ILE A 32 7.01 -0.60 -6.76
C ILE A 32 7.19 -1.01 -5.30
N ASN A 33 6.63 -0.24 -4.38
CA ASN A 33 6.56 -0.58 -2.97
C ASN A 33 5.34 -1.50 -2.75
N ASN A 34 5.58 -2.80 -2.77
CA ASN A 34 4.53 -3.80 -2.64
C ASN A 34 4.59 -4.58 -1.32
N ALA A 35 5.74 -4.65 -0.67
CA ALA A 35 5.88 -5.31 0.61
C ALA A 35 4.92 -4.73 1.65
N GLY A 36 4.29 -5.60 2.42
CA GLY A 36 3.34 -5.20 3.46
C GLY A 36 2.48 -6.35 3.93
N PHE A 37 2.04 -6.29 5.16
CA PHE A 37 1.11 -7.27 5.73
C PHE A 37 0.04 -6.58 6.59
N GLY A 38 -0.97 -7.35 6.94
CA GLY A 38 -2.03 -6.95 7.87
C GLY A 38 -2.35 -8.08 8.82
N LYS A 39 -3.03 -7.77 9.90
CA LYS A 39 -3.59 -8.74 10.86
C LYS A 39 -5.03 -8.35 11.16
N LEU A 40 -5.89 -9.36 11.18
CA LEU A 40 -7.29 -9.24 11.61
C LEU A 40 -7.39 -9.64 13.08
N GLY A 41 -7.86 -8.76 13.94
CA GLY A 41 -8.04 -8.95 15.37
C GLY A 41 -8.23 -7.63 16.07
N ASN A 42 -8.80 -7.63 17.27
CA ASN A 42 -8.84 -6.44 18.11
C ASN A 42 -7.41 -6.04 18.51
N PHE A 43 -7.21 -4.76 18.74
CA PHE A 43 -5.86 -4.21 18.98
C PHE A 43 -5.17 -4.84 20.20
N ASP A 44 -5.92 -5.12 21.24
CA ASP A 44 -5.47 -5.73 22.49
C ASP A 44 -5.29 -7.27 22.40
N GLU A 45 -5.86 -7.90 21.39
CA GLU A 45 -5.70 -9.34 21.11
C GLU A 45 -4.47 -9.64 20.24
N LEU A 46 -4.04 -8.67 19.44
CA LEU A 46 -2.87 -8.82 18.59
C LEU A 46 -1.56 -8.61 19.37
N SER A 47 -0.51 -9.34 19.01
CA SER A 47 0.79 -9.18 19.65
C SER A 47 1.38 -7.79 19.40
N LEU A 48 2.22 -7.33 20.35
CA LEU A 48 3.01 -6.10 20.18
C LEU A 48 3.82 -6.14 18.87
N SER A 49 4.42 -7.29 18.56
CA SER A 49 5.22 -7.48 17.35
C SER A 49 4.38 -7.38 16.06
N ASP A 50 3.15 -7.92 16.05
CA ASP A 50 2.25 -7.77 14.90
C ASP A 50 1.84 -6.30 14.70
N ASN A 51 1.41 -5.62 15.79
CA ASN A 51 0.99 -4.23 15.73
C ASN A 51 2.13 -3.29 15.27
N THR A 52 3.31 -3.40 15.87
CA THR A 52 4.47 -2.56 15.51
C THR A 52 5.09 -2.95 14.17
N GLY A 53 5.11 -4.25 13.86
CA GLY A 53 5.61 -4.78 12.60
C GLY A 53 4.82 -4.27 11.38
N MET A 54 3.48 -4.14 11.50
CA MET A 54 2.67 -3.52 10.45
C MET A 54 3.10 -2.07 10.19
N VAL A 55 3.37 -1.28 11.22
CA VAL A 55 3.84 0.11 11.06
C VAL A 55 5.24 0.15 10.45
N ARG A 56 6.14 -0.68 10.97
CA ARG A 56 7.53 -0.76 10.49
C ARG A 56 7.59 -1.13 9.00
N LEU A 57 6.89 -2.20 8.57
CA LEU A 57 6.94 -2.63 7.18
C LEU A 57 6.12 -1.72 6.26
N ASN A 58 4.86 -1.43 6.62
CA ASN A 58 3.94 -0.75 5.69
C ASN A 58 4.20 0.74 5.58
N CYS A 59 4.82 1.39 6.59
CA CYS A 59 5.05 2.84 6.60
C CYS A 59 6.54 3.19 6.59
N GLU A 60 7.29 2.77 7.62
CA GLU A 60 8.69 3.14 7.79
C GLU A 60 9.54 2.62 6.63
N ALA A 61 9.51 1.31 6.36
CA ALA A 61 10.29 0.70 5.28
C ALA A 61 9.90 1.25 3.90
N LEU A 62 8.60 1.43 3.64
CA LEU A 62 8.14 2.06 2.39
C LEU A 62 8.71 3.47 2.22
N THR A 63 8.72 4.26 3.28
CA THR A 63 9.26 5.63 3.27
C THR A 63 10.77 5.60 3.05
N ALA A 64 11.49 4.72 3.75
CA ALA A 64 12.94 4.56 3.63
C ALA A 64 13.35 4.14 2.21
N VAL A 65 12.72 3.10 1.65
CA VAL A 65 12.96 2.66 0.27
C VAL A 65 12.69 3.77 -0.74
N THR A 66 11.58 4.49 -0.58
CA THR A 66 11.22 5.60 -1.47
C THR A 66 12.27 6.71 -1.39
N SER A 67 12.67 7.11 -0.19
CA SER A 67 13.68 8.15 0.04
C SER A 67 15.05 7.75 -0.54
N ALA A 68 15.50 6.52 -0.30
CA ALA A 68 16.75 5.99 -0.83
C ALA A 68 16.78 5.87 -2.36
N THR A 69 15.61 5.58 -2.98
CA THR A 69 15.50 5.41 -4.44
C THR A 69 15.39 6.73 -5.19
N LEU A 70 14.76 7.73 -4.59
CA LEU A 70 14.40 8.99 -5.24
C LEU A 70 15.58 9.75 -5.90
N PRO A 71 16.80 9.76 -5.34
CA PRO A 71 17.97 10.37 -5.99
C PRO A 71 18.37 9.69 -7.32
N PHE A 72 17.97 8.44 -7.52
CA PHE A 72 18.27 7.65 -8.73
C PHE A 72 17.14 7.68 -9.76
N MET A 73 16.12 8.50 -9.54
CA MET A 73 14.96 8.63 -10.44
C MET A 73 15.06 9.93 -11.24
N ASN A 74 14.89 9.81 -12.55
CA ASN A 74 14.87 10.92 -13.50
C ASN A 74 13.43 11.27 -13.92
N GLU A 75 13.29 12.28 -14.78
CA GLU A 75 12.02 12.63 -15.40
C GLU A 75 11.30 11.42 -16.03
N ASN A 76 9.99 11.41 -15.96
CA ASN A 76 9.12 10.35 -16.45
C ASN A 76 9.33 9.00 -15.74
N SER A 77 9.93 9.01 -14.55
CA SER A 77 9.94 7.85 -13.66
C SER A 77 8.62 7.74 -12.89
N GLU A 78 8.34 6.56 -12.35
CA GLU A 78 7.09 6.27 -11.68
C GLU A 78 7.30 5.58 -10.33
N ILE A 79 6.46 5.90 -9.35
CA ILE A 79 6.39 5.23 -8.05
C ILE A 79 4.99 4.66 -7.88
N ILE A 80 4.88 3.37 -7.59
CA ILE A 80 3.62 2.69 -7.29
C ILE A 80 3.67 2.18 -5.86
N ASN A 81 2.81 2.69 -5.00
CA ASN A 81 2.69 2.29 -3.61
C ASN A 81 1.43 1.45 -3.39
N THR A 82 1.60 0.22 -2.88
CA THR A 82 0.47 -0.68 -2.61
C THR A 82 -0.22 -0.31 -1.29
N SER A 83 -1.32 0.42 -1.42
CA SER A 83 -2.26 0.71 -0.34
C SER A 83 -3.37 -0.36 -0.26
N SER A 84 -4.60 0.03 0.08
CA SER A 84 -5.78 -0.83 0.19
C SER A 84 -7.06 0.02 0.15
N ILE A 85 -8.21 -0.59 -0.15
CA ILE A 85 -9.52 0.03 0.13
C ILE A 85 -9.71 0.31 1.63
N ALA A 86 -9.00 -0.40 2.51
CA ALA A 86 -8.98 -0.13 3.95
C ALA A 86 -8.42 1.25 4.31
N SER A 87 -7.76 1.93 3.36
CA SER A 87 -7.26 3.31 3.53
C SER A 87 -8.36 4.37 3.45
N PHE A 88 -9.57 4.03 3.03
CA PHE A 88 -10.62 5.00 2.78
C PHE A 88 -11.40 5.40 4.03
N ALA A 89 -11.48 4.50 5.01
CA ALA A 89 -12.08 4.74 6.33
C ALA A 89 -11.41 3.86 7.39
N PRO A 90 -11.48 4.23 8.69
CA PRO A 90 -11.01 3.37 9.76
C PRO A 90 -11.81 2.05 9.78
N ASN A 91 -11.13 0.93 10.06
CA ASN A 91 -11.78 -0.39 10.14
C ASN A 91 -11.55 -0.98 11.53
N THR A 92 -12.62 -1.36 12.20
CA THR A 92 -12.55 -2.14 13.45
C THR A 92 -11.86 -3.48 13.19
N ARG A 93 -11.23 -4.05 14.19
CA ARG A 93 -10.42 -5.28 14.09
C ARG A 93 -9.27 -5.23 13.06
N MET A 94 -9.06 -4.10 12.40
CA MET A 94 -7.93 -3.81 11.51
C MET A 94 -7.39 -2.38 11.75
N ALA A 95 -7.44 -1.90 12.98
CA ALA A 95 -7.10 -0.52 13.32
C ALA A 95 -5.70 -0.12 12.82
N VAL A 96 -4.67 -0.88 13.16
CA VAL A 96 -3.29 -0.58 12.73
C VAL A 96 -3.16 -0.72 11.21
N TYR A 97 -3.66 -1.81 10.63
CA TYR A 97 -3.57 -2.02 9.18
C TYR A 97 -4.23 -0.89 8.38
N SER A 98 -5.48 -0.53 8.71
CA SER A 98 -6.17 0.55 7.99
C SER A 98 -5.47 1.89 8.14
N SER A 99 -4.92 2.17 9.32
CA SER A 99 -4.11 3.37 9.57
C SER A 99 -2.82 3.39 8.74
N THR A 100 -2.09 2.26 8.64
CA THR A 100 -0.90 2.19 7.78
C THR A 100 -1.25 2.40 6.30
N LYS A 101 -2.37 1.85 5.83
CA LYS A 101 -2.79 2.03 4.43
C LYS A 101 -3.33 3.43 4.16
N ALA A 102 -3.92 4.11 5.15
CA ALA A 102 -4.26 5.53 5.08
C ALA A 102 -3.00 6.40 4.98
N TYR A 103 -1.95 6.10 5.78
CA TYR A 103 -0.63 6.72 5.64
C TYR A 103 -0.13 6.59 4.20
N VAL A 104 -0.07 5.37 3.65
CA VAL A 104 0.43 5.11 2.28
C VAL A 104 -0.35 5.92 1.23
N THR A 105 -1.69 5.98 1.36
CA THR A 105 -2.52 6.75 0.42
C THR A 105 -2.27 8.26 0.54
N SER A 106 -2.17 8.79 1.75
CA SER A 106 -1.88 10.21 2.01
C SER A 106 -0.49 10.59 1.53
N PHE A 107 0.53 9.83 1.95
CA PHE A 107 1.93 9.98 1.54
C PHE A 107 2.08 10.01 0.01
N SER A 108 1.51 9.03 -0.68
CA SER A 108 1.61 8.94 -2.14
C SER A 108 1.00 10.16 -2.85
N ARG A 109 -0.10 10.68 -2.33
CA ARG A 109 -0.76 11.86 -2.92
C ARG A 109 0.03 13.14 -2.69
N ALA A 110 0.57 13.33 -1.49
CA ALA A 110 1.43 14.47 -1.17
C ALA A 110 2.72 14.42 -2.01
N LEU A 111 3.41 13.27 -1.99
CA LEU A 111 4.65 13.06 -2.75
C LEU A 111 4.45 13.28 -4.26
N LYS A 112 3.30 12.88 -4.81
CA LYS A 112 2.97 13.19 -6.22
C LYS A 112 2.95 14.68 -6.50
N ALA A 113 2.40 15.48 -5.59
CA ALA A 113 2.35 16.94 -5.77
C ALA A 113 3.75 17.55 -5.66
N GLU A 114 4.55 17.10 -4.71
CA GLU A 114 5.95 17.56 -4.52
C GLU A 114 6.85 17.19 -5.70
N LEU A 115 6.67 16.02 -6.29
CA LEU A 115 7.48 15.53 -7.40
C LEU A 115 6.99 15.98 -8.79
N LYS A 116 5.89 16.75 -8.86
CA LYS A 116 5.38 17.27 -10.12
C LYS A 116 6.41 18.10 -10.92
N PRO A 117 7.23 18.98 -10.31
CA PRO A 117 8.28 19.69 -11.03
C PRO A 117 9.34 18.78 -11.64
N ARG A 118 9.60 17.63 -11.03
CA ARG A 118 10.52 16.59 -11.52
C ARG A 118 9.90 15.66 -12.54
N LYS A 119 8.61 15.83 -12.89
CA LYS A 119 7.82 14.96 -13.77
C LYS A 119 7.83 13.48 -13.35
N ILE A 120 7.92 13.21 -12.05
CA ILE A 120 7.83 11.86 -11.50
C ILE A 120 6.39 11.62 -11.05
N ASN A 121 5.77 10.55 -11.56
CA ASN A 121 4.42 10.18 -11.15
C ASN A 121 4.42 9.30 -9.92
N VAL A 122 3.49 9.51 -8.99
CA VAL A 122 3.28 8.64 -7.83
C VAL A 122 1.83 8.18 -7.80
N LEU A 123 1.64 6.87 -7.72
CA LEU A 123 0.33 6.21 -7.68
C LEU A 123 0.14 5.43 -6.38
N ALA A 124 -0.92 5.72 -5.64
CA ALA A 124 -1.45 4.82 -4.61
C ALA A 124 -2.40 3.80 -5.24
N VAL A 125 -2.08 2.53 -5.14
CA VAL A 125 -2.96 1.43 -5.59
C VAL A 125 -3.77 0.95 -4.40
N CYS A 126 -5.10 1.00 -4.50
CA CYS A 126 -6.03 0.62 -3.43
C CYS A 126 -6.87 -0.60 -3.87
N PRO A 127 -6.33 -1.83 -3.80
CA PRO A 127 -7.07 -3.02 -4.17
C PRO A 127 -8.13 -3.36 -3.13
N GLY A 128 -9.22 -4.01 -3.58
CA GLY A 128 -10.08 -4.82 -2.74
C GLY A 128 -9.42 -6.16 -2.39
N PRO A 129 -10.11 -7.04 -1.64
CA PRO A 129 -9.58 -8.33 -1.25
C PRO A 129 -9.12 -9.16 -2.46
N MET A 130 -7.94 -9.75 -2.36
CA MET A 130 -7.35 -10.64 -3.37
C MET A 130 -7.06 -11.99 -2.74
N SER A 131 -7.29 -13.07 -3.50
CA SER A 131 -6.90 -14.42 -3.06
C SER A 131 -5.40 -14.60 -3.26
N THR A 132 -4.63 -14.22 -2.27
CA THR A 132 -3.17 -14.28 -2.20
C THR A 132 -2.74 -14.76 -0.81
N GLU A 133 -1.46 -15.02 -0.63
CA GLU A 133 -0.86 -15.38 0.66
C GLU A 133 -1.15 -14.36 1.77
N PHE A 134 -1.45 -13.11 1.40
CA PHE A 134 -1.85 -12.06 2.36
C PHE A 134 -2.99 -12.50 3.27
N MET A 135 -3.95 -13.26 2.75
CA MET A 135 -5.12 -13.71 3.54
C MET A 135 -4.70 -14.61 4.70
N ALA A 136 -3.81 -15.58 4.43
CA ALA A 136 -3.28 -16.47 5.47
C ALA A 136 -2.43 -15.72 6.50
N VAL A 137 -1.54 -14.82 6.03
CA VAL A 137 -0.71 -13.98 6.93
C VAL A 137 -1.57 -13.08 7.80
N ALA A 138 -2.69 -12.59 7.27
CA ALA A 138 -3.60 -11.69 7.97
C ALA A 138 -4.58 -12.41 8.92
N ASN A 139 -4.53 -13.74 9.02
CA ASN A 139 -5.50 -14.56 9.77
C ASN A 139 -6.95 -14.36 9.27
N ILE A 140 -7.11 -14.21 7.96
CA ILE A 140 -8.41 -14.01 7.32
C ILE A 140 -8.85 -15.34 6.68
N ASP A 141 -9.40 -16.19 7.51
CA ASP A 141 -10.02 -17.44 7.09
C ASP A 141 -11.50 -17.25 6.73
N LYS A 142 -12.08 -18.25 6.06
CA LYS A 142 -13.52 -18.26 5.77
C LYS A 142 -14.31 -18.24 7.08
N GLY A 143 -15.22 -17.27 7.22
CA GLY A 143 -16.02 -17.08 8.42
C GLY A 143 -15.39 -16.16 9.47
N SER A 144 -14.12 -15.76 9.33
CA SER A 144 -13.46 -14.85 10.28
C SER A 144 -14.01 -13.42 10.23
N SER A 145 -14.57 -13.02 9.08
CA SER A 145 -15.20 -11.72 8.89
C SER A 145 -16.23 -11.75 7.77
N LYS A 146 -17.48 -11.37 8.09
CA LYS A 146 -18.57 -11.24 7.10
C LYS A 146 -18.16 -10.30 5.94
N THR A 147 -17.45 -9.25 6.23
CA THR A 147 -16.97 -8.29 5.24
C THR A 147 -16.03 -8.94 4.24
N PHE A 148 -15.04 -9.71 4.68
CA PHE A 148 -14.12 -10.41 3.79
C PHE A 148 -14.78 -11.56 3.02
N ASP A 149 -15.80 -12.19 3.57
CA ASP A 149 -16.53 -13.27 2.90
C ASP A 149 -17.45 -12.74 1.80
N THR A 150 -18.00 -11.52 1.95
CA THR A 150 -18.98 -10.93 1.02
C THR A 150 -18.34 -10.02 -0.03
N LEU A 151 -17.19 -9.42 0.25
CA LEU A 151 -16.55 -8.52 -0.69
C LEU A 151 -16.07 -9.25 -1.96
N PRO A 152 -16.29 -8.67 -3.14
CA PRO A 152 -15.87 -9.28 -4.39
C PRO A 152 -14.35 -9.36 -4.49
N ARG A 153 -13.84 -10.57 -4.73
CA ARG A 153 -12.40 -10.82 -4.93
C ARG A 153 -11.88 -10.19 -6.21
N VAL A 154 -10.66 -9.73 -6.16
CA VAL A 154 -9.94 -9.11 -7.27
C VAL A 154 -8.84 -10.05 -7.76
N ASN A 155 -8.73 -10.21 -9.07
CA ASN A 155 -7.63 -10.97 -9.65
C ASN A 155 -6.32 -10.17 -9.57
N PRO A 156 -5.25 -10.70 -8.93
CA PRO A 156 -3.99 -9.98 -8.73
C PRO A 156 -3.32 -9.53 -10.04
N ARG A 157 -3.29 -10.42 -11.05
CA ARG A 157 -2.68 -10.11 -12.35
C ARG A 157 -3.39 -8.97 -13.07
N THR A 158 -4.73 -8.99 -13.05
CA THR A 158 -5.54 -7.91 -13.62
C THR A 158 -5.32 -6.60 -12.86
N MET A 159 -5.18 -6.69 -11.53
CA MET A 159 -4.91 -5.51 -10.69
C MET A 159 -3.54 -4.90 -11.04
N ALA A 160 -2.49 -5.72 -11.13
CA ALA A 160 -1.14 -5.27 -11.49
C ALA A 160 -1.11 -4.56 -12.85
N LEU A 161 -1.66 -5.20 -13.91
CA LEU A 161 -1.69 -4.62 -15.25
C LEU A 161 -2.45 -3.28 -15.30
N LYS A 162 -3.60 -3.21 -14.62
CA LYS A 162 -4.39 -1.96 -14.58
C LYS A 162 -3.72 -0.89 -13.74
N SER A 163 -2.95 -1.26 -12.72
CA SER A 163 -2.16 -0.32 -11.90
C SER A 163 -1.04 0.31 -12.70
N LEU A 164 -0.31 -0.47 -13.50
CA LEU A 164 0.70 0.04 -14.43
C LEU A 164 0.09 1.05 -15.42
N LYS A 165 -1.03 0.69 -16.05
CA LYS A 165 -1.75 1.61 -16.96
C LYS A 165 -2.22 2.88 -16.25
N ALA A 166 -2.69 2.77 -15.01
CA ALA A 166 -3.12 3.91 -14.21
C ALA A 166 -1.95 4.84 -13.83
N SER A 167 -0.79 4.26 -13.51
CA SER A 167 0.44 5.01 -13.27
C SER A 167 0.88 5.76 -14.53
N HIS A 168 1.00 5.07 -15.64
CA HIS A 168 1.36 5.65 -16.95
C HIS A 168 0.42 6.79 -17.40
N SER A 169 -0.86 6.71 -17.02
CA SER A 169 -1.85 7.78 -17.30
C SER A 169 -1.84 8.90 -16.26
N GLY A 170 -0.85 8.97 -15.40
CA GLY A 170 -0.66 10.05 -14.43
C GLY A 170 -1.69 10.07 -13.30
N ARG A 171 -2.36 8.98 -12.97
CA ARG A 171 -3.32 8.94 -11.85
C ARG A 171 -2.61 8.99 -10.51
N ALA A 172 -3.25 9.64 -9.52
CA ALA A 172 -2.75 9.69 -8.14
C ALA A 172 -3.23 8.52 -7.29
N VAL A 173 -4.43 8.01 -7.56
CA VAL A 173 -5.02 6.87 -6.84
C VAL A 173 -5.76 5.99 -7.83
N TYR A 174 -5.56 4.69 -7.69
CA TYR A 174 -6.28 3.69 -8.47
C TYR A 174 -6.95 2.67 -7.54
N THR A 175 -8.23 2.44 -7.77
CA THR A 175 -8.95 1.28 -7.23
C THR A 175 -9.78 0.66 -8.35
N ASN A 176 -9.91 -0.65 -8.31
CA ASN A 176 -10.69 -1.40 -9.30
C ASN A 176 -12.16 -1.49 -8.89
N ARG A 177 -13.01 -2.03 -9.77
CA ARG A 177 -14.45 -2.22 -9.59
C ARG A 177 -15.22 -0.93 -9.24
N LEU A 178 -16.40 -0.78 -9.80
CA LEU A 178 -17.28 0.37 -9.53
C LEU A 178 -17.69 0.44 -8.06
N PHE A 179 -17.94 -0.71 -7.43
CA PHE A 179 -18.27 -0.80 -6.02
C PHE A 179 -17.22 -0.11 -5.13
N PHE A 180 -15.92 -0.40 -5.31
CA PHE A 180 -14.87 0.22 -4.50
C PHE A 180 -14.63 1.69 -4.83
N LYS A 181 -14.92 2.12 -6.08
CA LYS A 181 -14.89 3.54 -6.44
C LYS A 181 -16.00 4.30 -5.73
N PHE A 182 -17.19 3.71 -5.68
CA PHE A 182 -18.33 4.28 -4.96
C PHE A 182 -18.06 4.33 -3.45
N TYR A 183 -17.56 3.25 -2.87
CA TYR A 183 -17.12 3.23 -1.47
C TYR A 183 -16.12 4.35 -1.16
N ARG A 184 -15.11 4.55 -2.02
CA ARG A 184 -14.15 5.63 -1.86
C ARG A 184 -14.82 7.02 -1.89
N LEU A 185 -15.81 7.20 -2.74
CA LEU A 185 -16.56 8.46 -2.80
C LEU A 185 -17.36 8.69 -1.51
N LEU A 186 -18.08 7.68 -1.05
CA LEU A 186 -18.84 7.77 0.20
C LEU A 186 -17.94 8.05 1.40
N ALA A 187 -16.83 7.33 1.53
CA ALA A 187 -15.86 7.52 2.61
C ALA A 187 -15.21 8.93 2.61
N LYS A 188 -15.24 9.63 1.48
CA LYS A 188 -14.76 11.02 1.39
C LYS A 188 -15.81 12.06 1.82
N ILE A 189 -17.10 11.75 1.65
CA ILE A 189 -18.20 12.70 1.84
C ILE A 189 -18.86 12.53 3.20
N LEU A 190 -19.02 11.27 3.64
CA LEU A 190 -19.71 10.93 4.88
C LEU A 190 -18.77 10.98 6.08
N PRO A 191 -19.27 11.34 7.28
CA PRO A 191 -18.51 11.20 8.51
C PRO A 191 -18.03 9.76 8.71
N HIS A 192 -16.78 9.58 9.14
CA HIS A 192 -16.21 8.23 9.34
C HIS A 192 -17.03 7.39 10.34
N SER A 193 -17.62 8.00 11.36
CA SER A 193 -18.50 7.31 12.31
C SER A 193 -19.70 6.62 11.65
N LEU A 194 -20.21 7.18 10.55
CA LEU A 194 -21.27 6.56 9.76
C LEU A 194 -20.71 5.45 8.86
N VAL A 195 -19.60 5.71 8.17
CA VAL A 195 -18.95 4.74 7.27
C VAL A 195 -18.52 3.49 8.02
N MET A 196 -17.99 3.63 9.23
CA MET A 196 -17.53 2.52 10.09
C MET A 196 -18.65 1.56 10.47
N LYS A 197 -19.91 2.00 10.56
CA LYS A 197 -21.05 1.10 10.81
C LYS A 197 -21.27 0.06 9.70
N PHE A 198 -20.80 0.36 8.48
CA PHE A 198 -20.93 -0.52 7.30
C PHE A 198 -19.60 -1.22 6.92
N CYS A 199 -18.50 -0.85 7.55
CA CYS A 199 -17.16 -1.35 7.23
C CYS A 199 -16.50 -2.14 8.37
N GLY A 200 -17.29 -2.53 9.40
CA GLY A 200 -16.82 -3.39 10.48
C GLY A 200 -16.35 -4.75 9.94
N THR A 201 -15.16 -5.18 10.31
CA THR A 201 -14.58 -6.49 9.96
C THR A 201 -14.75 -7.48 11.10
#